data_517c1fc945ad841317eef173339fc133
#
_entry.id   517c1fc945ad841317eef173339fc133
#
_cell.length_a   1.000
_cell.length_b   1.000
_cell.length_c   1.000
_cell.angle_alpha   90.00
_cell.angle_beta   90.00
_cell.angle_gamma   90.00
#
_symmetry.space_group_name_H-M   'P 1'
#
loop_
_entity.id
_entity.type
_entity.pdbx_description
1 polymer ?
#
loop_
_entity_poly.entity_id
_entity_poly.type
_entity_poly.pdbx_seq_one_letter_code
_entity_poly.pdbx_strand_id
1 'polypeptide(L)'
;MKKSILFYFLSIICFTTSCIDCTKETSYIPPMPDYSNEKMWYNVLDRANADGADVFYIPSTWEFDWITTDSITCHYADITNQKHLDNMSIEMRKASKYMADGNRFYSPFYRHITLDTWATLNNDTINNRYFKVSFKDVCDAFNYYIENNNDNRPFILAGFSQGGKSVVELMKVMPAEVRKRMVAAYVLGYKVTNEDVETAPWIKAAQDSTDTGVTICYNSVSDVKYSKPILCEGNIMCINPVNWRTDSTPASLNDTITVNLDPEYKVLVLEGFDGSYLPNILNILNTGDYHGIEPWVYSEHLRHNFHQRIKAFKNR
;
A
#
# COMPACT_ATOMS: atom_id res chain seq x y z
N MET A 1 87.94 5.99 16.06
CA MET A 1 86.57 5.68 16.47
C MET A 1 85.74 6.93 16.38
N LYS A 2 84.93 7.11 15.29
CA LYS A 2 83.99 8.21 15.18
C LYS A 2 82.62 7.54 14.92
N LYS A 3 81.68 7.69 15.82
CA LYS A 3 80.33 7.22 15.71
C LYS A 3 79.50 8.28 14.92
N SER A 4 79.01 7.90 13.76
CA SER A 4 78.05 8.67 13.00
C SER A 4 76.66 8.44 13.57
N ILE A 5 76.00 9.51 13.97
CA ILE A 5 74.59 9.50 14.37
C ILE A 5 73.76 9.82 13.16
N LEU A 6 72.91 8.83 12.72
CA LEU A 6 71.96 8.99 11.60
C LEU A 6 70.65 9.53 12.14
N PHE A 7 70.30 10.74 11.75
CA PHE A 7 68.98 11.35 12.05
C PHE A 7 67.94 10.84 11.05
N TYR A 8 66.95 10.06 11.50
CA TYR A 8 65.76 9.77 10.72
C TYR A 8 64.77 10.93 10.86
N PHE A 9 64.49 11.61 9.75
CA PHE A 9 63.36 12.52 9.62
C PHE A 9 62.08 11.70 9.44
N LEU A 10 61.22 11.69 10.44
CA LEU A 10 59.91 11.13 10.36
C LEU A 10 58.97 12.19 9.79
N SER A 11 58.65 12.06 8.50
CA SER A 11 57.64 12.92 7.85
C SER A 11 56.26 12.50 8.34
N ILE A 12 55.66 13.31 9.19
CA ILE A 12 54.22 13.16 9.54
C ILE A 12 53.40 13.66 8.38
N ILE A 13 52.82 12.72 7.59
CA ILE A 13 51.79 13.03 6.60
C ILE A 13 50.48 13.21 7.37
N CYS A 14 50.09 14.48 7.59
CA CYS A 14 48.73 14.81 8.02
C CYS A 14 47.73 14.43 6.89
N PHE A 15 47.10 13.31 7.03
CA PHE A 15 45.85 13.05 6.28
C PHE A 15 44.78 13.99 6.84
N THR A 16 44.52 15.07 6.16
CA THR A 16 43.27 15.82 6.34
C THR A 16 42.16 14.95 5.81
N THR A 17 41.51 14.19 6.69
CA THR A 17 40.20 13.62 6.39
C THR A 17 39.26 14.79 6.23
N SER A 18 38.98 15.10 4.95
CA SER A 18 37.84 15.92 4.56
C SER A 18 36.61 15.22 5.10
N CYS A 19 36.08 15.70 6.22
CA CYS A 19 34.71 15.38 6.62
C CYS A 19 33.82 15.87 5.48
N ILE A 20 33.33 14.94 4.67
CA ILE A 20 32.14 15.18 3.87
C ILE A 20 31.06 15.46 4.89
N ASP A 21 30.75 16.74 5.05
CA ASP A 21 29.62 17.21 5.84
C ASP A 21 28.37 16.66 5.14
N CYS A 22 27.96 15.46 5.53
CA CYS A 22 26.65 14.93 5.20
C CYS A 22 25.69 15.84 5.95
N THR A 23 25.31 16.95 5.32
CA THR A 23 24.18 17.76 5.75
C THR A 23 23.01 16.78 5.88
N LYS A 24 22.70 16.38 7.11
CA LYS A 24 21.48 15.68 7.45
C LYS A 24 20.38 16.62 6.99
N GLU A 25 19.77 16.31 5.86
CA GLU A 25 18.52 16.92 5.47
C GLU A 25 17.54 16.64 6.62
N THR A 26 17.35 17.65 7.47
CA THR A 26 16.48 17.55 8.64
C THR A 26 15.04 17.67 8.15
N SER A 27 14.46 16.54 7.74
CA SER A 27 13.04 16.47 7.45
C SER A 27 12.26 16.34 8.77
N TYR A 28 11.20 17.11 8.91
CA TYR A 28 10.28 16.99 10.03
C TYR A 28 9.52 15.65 9.93
N ILE A 29 9.43 14.95 11.05
CA ILE A 29 8.60 13.76 11.18
C ILE A 29 7.48 14.09 12.18
N PRO A 30 6.20 14.09 11.76
CA PRO A 30 5.07 14.35 12.65
C PRO A 30 4.99 13.37 13.82
N PRO A 31 4.26 13.73 14.90
CA PRO A 31 4.06 12.84 16.04
C PRO A 31 3.48 11.47 15.62
N MET A 32 3.89 10.42 16.34
CA MET A 32 3.41 9.06 16.10
C MET A 32 1.93 8.94 16.54
N PRO A 33 1.09 8.21 15.77
CA PRO A 33 -0.28 7.93 16.17
C PRO A 33 -0.37 7.13 17.47
N ASP A 34 -1.35 7.45 18.31
CA ASP A 34 -1.77 6.61 19.43
C ASP A 34 -3.07 5.88 19.08
N TYR A 35 -2.97 4.62 18.71
CA TYR A 35 -4.12 3.82 18.25
C TYR A 35 -5.07 3.38 19.36
N SER A 36 -4.78 3.67 20.64
CA SER A 36 -5.77 3.59 21.71
C SER A 36 -6.79 4.72 21.64
N ASN A 37 -6.48 5.79 20.92
CA ASN A 37 -7.37 6.90 20.67
C ASN A 37 -8.28 6.62 19.46
N GLU A 38 -9.59 6.56 19.68
CA GLU A 38 -10.59 6.32 18.63
C GLU A 38 -10.52 7.33 17.47
N LYS A 39 -9.99 8.54 17.69
CA LYS A 39 -9.80 9.55 16.65
C LYS A 39 -8.74 9.15 15.61
N MET A 40 -7.90 8.18 15.91
CA MET A 40 -6.90 7.64 14.96
C MET A 40 -7.49 6.60 14.02
N TRP A 41 -8.81 6.46 14.01
CA TRP A 41 -9.51 5.48 13.20
C TRP A 41 -10.67 6.08 12.42
N TYR A 42 -10.87 5.59 11.22
CA TYR A 42 -12.13 5.67 10.51
C TYR A 42 -12.78 4.28 10.56
N ASN A 43 -13.85 4.16 11.34
CA ASN A 43 -14.52 2.89 11.57
C ASN A 43 -15.96 2.91 11.09
N VAL A 44 -16.42 1.79 10.51
CA VAL A 44 -17.83 1.50 10.27
C VAL A 44 -18.13 0.17 10.97
N LEU A 45 -18.83 0.25 12.09
CA LEU A 45 -19.11 -0.88 12.97
C LEU A 45 -20.61 -1.15 12.94
N ASP A 46 -21.09 -1.88 11.94
CA ASP A 46 -22.47 -2.34 11.92
C ASP A 46 -22.62 -3.57 12.83
N ARG A 47 -23.29 -3.36 13.95
CA ARG A 47 -23.58 -4.43 14.93
C ARG A 47 -24.62 -5.45 14.45
N ALA A 48 -25.38 -5.12 13.39
CA ALA A 48 -26.41 -6.00 12.85
C ALA A 48 -25.84 -7.21 12.08
N ASN A 49 -24.57 -7.18 11.69
CA ASN A 49 -23.93 -8.21 10.89
C ASN A 49 -22.88 -9.01 11.69
N ALA A 50 -23.33 -9.72 12.73
CA ALA A 50 -22.48 -10.60 13.51
C ALA A 50 -21.79 -11.70 12.67
N ASP A 51 -22.35 -12.02 11.50
CA ASP A 51 -21.89 -13.09 10.61
C ASP A 51 -20.89 -12.65 9.53
N GLY A 52 -20.59 -11.39 9.39
CA GLY A 52 -19.55 -10.88 8.49
C GLY A 52 -18.13 -11.21 8.93
N ALA A 53 -17.17 -10.70 8.22
CA ALA A 53 -15.77 -10.61 8.63
C ALA A 53 -15.45 -9.18 9.08
N ASP A 54 -14.20 -8.96 9.51
CA ASP A 54 -13.67 -7.61 9.63
C ASP A 54 -12.94 -7.26 8.32
N VAL A 55 -12.90 -5.98 7.99
CA VAL A 55 -12.03 -5.44 6.95
C VAL A 55 -11.06 -4.48 7.61
N PHE A 56 -9.77 -4.79 7.53
CA PHE A 56 -8.71 -3.87 7.88
C PHE A 56 -8.19 -3.22 6.59
N TYR A 57 -8.47 -1.93 6.41
CA TYR A 57 -8.16 -1.19 5.18
C TYR A 57 -7.10 -0.14 5.39
N ILE A 58 -6.04 -0.18 4.57
CA ILE A 58 -4.93 0.78 4.61
C ILE A 58 -5.09 1.74 3.42
N PRO A 59 -5.37 3.03 3.66
CA PRO A 59 -5.58 4.01 2.60
C PRO A 59 -4.28 4.36 1.88
N SER A 60 -4.42 4.98 0.70
CA SER A 60 -3.34 5.46 -0.13
C SER A 60 -2.76 6.81 0.36
N THR A 61 -1.97 7.44 -0.51
CA THR A 61 -1.35 8.75 -0.28
C THR A 61 -2.31 9.88 -0.65
N TRP A 62 -2.51 10.85 0.25
CA TRP A 62 -3.46 11.96 0.09
C TRP A 62 -2.84 13.35 0.25
N GLU A 63 -1.58 13.45 0.71
CA GLU A 63 -0.93 14.73 0.97
C GLU A 63 0.23 14.98 0.02
N PHE A 64 0.46 16.25 -0.27
CA PHE A 64 1.67 16.77 -0.88
C PHE A 64 2.67 17.15 0.21
N ASP A 65 3.94 17.39 -0.19
CA ASP A 65 4.93 17.98 0.71
C ASP A 65 4.42 19.32 1.25
N TRP A 66 4.65 19.54 2.51
CA TRP A 66 4.25 20.74 3.20
C TRP A 66 5.37 21.27 4.09
N ILE A 67 5.28 22.52 4.49
CA ILE A 67 6.32 23.21 5.24
C ILE A 67 5.79 23.52 6.64
N THR A 68 6.58 23.16 7.66
CA THR A 68 6.31 23.51 9.05
C THR A 68 6.46 24.99 9.31
N THR A 69 6.01 25.47 10.48
CA THR A 69 6.23 26.87 10.92
C THR A 69 7.69 27.27 10.97
N ASP A 70 8.59 26.30 11.19
CA ASP A 70 10.03 26.50 11.23
C ASP A 70 10.71 26.35 9.87
N SER A 71 9.92 26.40 8.78
CA SER A 71 10.38 26.28 7.39
C SER A 71 11.07 24.96 7.05
N ILE A 72 10.72 23.87 7.75
CA ILE A 72 11.23 22.52 7.48
C ILE A 72 10.23 21.77 6.60
N THR A 73 10.70 21.16 5.52
CA THR A 73 9.85 20.32 4.66
C THR A 73 9.47 19.03 5.37
N CYS A 74 8.19 18.69 5.29
CA CYS A 74 7.67 17.42 5.77
C CYS A 74 7.19 16.55 4.60
N HIS A 75 7.63 15.29 4.60
CA HIS A 75 7.34 14.28 3.59
C HIS A 75 6.31 13.24 4.05
N TYR A 76 5.53 13.58 5.09
CA TYR A 76 4.51 12.71 5.68
C TYR A 76 3.23 13.47 5.95
N ALA A 77 2.11 12.76 5.91
CA ALA A 77 0.87 13.29 6.49
C ALA A 77 1.06 13.56 7.99
N ASP A 78 0.49 14.64 8.48
CA ASP A 78 0.44 14.96 9.90
C ASP A 78 -0.92 14.57 10.48
N ILE A 79 -0.94 13.54 11.30
CA ILE A 79 -2.16 13.00 11.92
C ILE A 79 -2.72 13.91 13.03
N THR A 80 -2.04 14.98 13.37
CA THR A 80 -2.56 16.04 14.26
C THR A 80 -3.24 17.16 13.47
N ASN A 81 -3.06 17.21 12.15
CA ASN A 81 -3.67 18.17 11.25
C ASN A 81 -5.03 17.66 10.75
N GLN A 82 -6.11 18.31 11.17
CA GLN A 82 -7.47 17.90 10.80
C GLN A 82 -7.69 17.86 9.28
N LYS A 83 -7.09 18.76 8.52
CA LYS A 83 -7.20 18.76 7.05
C LYS A 83 -6.61 17.50 6.43
N HIS A 84 -5.48 17.00 6.94
CA HIS A 84 -4.88 15.75 6.46
C HIS A 84 -5.76 14.54 6.81
N LEU A 85 -6.38 14.53 8.00
CA LEU A 85 -7.35 13.48 8.36
C LEU A 85 -8.59 13.53 7.46
N ASP A 86 -9.10 14.72 7.18
CA ASP A 86 -10.27 14.91 6.31
C ASP A 86 -9.98 14.40 4.88
N ASN A 87 -8.79 14.69 4.34
CA ASN A 87 -8.37 14.23 3.02
C ASN A 87 -8.29 12.69 2.96
N MET A 88 -7.60 12.03 3.89
CA MET A 88 -7.58 10.55 3.99
C MET A 88 -8.98 9.96 4.13
N SER A 89 -9.86 10.61 4.88
CA SER A 89 -11.24 10.17 5.11
C SER A 89 -12.08 10.10 3.83
N ILE A 90 -11.71 10.83 2.77
CA ILE A 90 -12.39 10.75 1.47
C ILE A 90 -12.30 9.33 0.90
N GLU A 91 -11.11 8.76 0.89
CA GLU A 91 -10.88 7.40 0.42
C GLU A 91 -11.53 6.36 1.33
N MET A 92 -11.28 6.45 2.64
CA MET A 92 -11.83 5.53 3.63
C MET A 92 -13.36 5.46 3.55
N ARG A 93 -14.03 6.61 3.38
CA ARG A 93 -15.48 6.71 3.20
C ARG A 93 -15.94 6.04 1.91
N LYS A 94 -15.19 6.20 0.81
CA LYS A 94 -15.51 5.53 -0.46
C LYS A 94 -15.33 4.03 -0.34
N ALA A 95 -14.22 3.58 0.23
CA ALA A 95 -13.91 2.16 0.43
C ALA A 95 -14.94 1.48 1.33
N SER A 96 -15.31 2.12 2.45
CA SER A 96 -16.27 1.56 3.39
C SER A 96 -17.66 1.32 2.79
N LYS A 97 -18.08 2.09 1.77
CA LYS A 97 -19.40 1.92 1.13
C LYS A 97 -19.63 0.53 0.54
N TYR A 98 -18.55 -0.15 0.10
CA TYR A 98 -18.67 -1.49 -0.47
C TYR A 98 -17.95 -2.56 0.35
N MET A 99 -16.88 -2.20 1.06
CA MET A 99 -16.14 -3.15 1.88
C MET A 99 -16.82 -3.42 3.22
N ALA A 100 -17.54 -2.43 3.79
CA ALA A 100 -18.29 -2.59 5.03
C ALA A 100 -19.68 -3.22 4.84
N ASP A 101 -20.07 -3.59 3.62
CA ASP A 101 -21.34 -4.25 3.37
C ASP A 101 -21.38 -5.61 4.07
N GLY A 102 -22.10 -5.69 5.18
CA GLY A 102 -22.15 -6.87 6.04
C GLY A 102 -20.89 -7.15 6.85
N ASN A 103 -19.94 -6.22 6.93
CA ASN A 103 -18.65 -6.38 7.61
C ASN A 103 -18.37 -5.21 8.54
N ARG A 104 -17.57 -5.42 9.59
CA ARG A 104 -16.97 -4.32 10.35
C ARG A 104 -15.78 -3.78 9.55
N PHE A 105 -15.65 -2.47 9.48
CA PHE A 105 -14.58 -1.82 8.72
C PHE A 105 -13.71 -0.98 9.65
N TYR A 106 -12.40 -1.19 9.59
CA TYR A 106 -11.39 -0.50 10.37
C TYR A 106 -10.33 0.07 9.42
N SER A 107 -10.07 1.37 9.51
CA SER A 107 -9.05 2.01 8.71
C SER A 107 -8.27 3.03 9.56
N PRO A 108 -6.97 2.83 9.76
CA PRO A 108 -6.16 3.71 10.60
C PRO A 108 -5.76 4.98 9.85
N PHE A 109 -5.75 6.11 10.55
CA PHE A 109 -4.96 7.26 10.12
C PHE A 109 -3.49 7.00 10.44
N TYR A 110 -2.60 7.27 9.50
CA TYR A 110 -1.18 7.01 9.65
C TYR A 110 -0.35 8.05 8.89
N ARG A 111 0.91 8.18 9.22
CA ARG A 111 1.84 9.11 8.56
C ARG A 111 2.24 8.56 7.20
N HIS A 112 1.30 8.55 6.25
CA HIS A 112 1.64 8.14 4.88
C HIS A 112 2.65 9.08 4.25
N ILE A 113 3.43 8.57 3.32
CA ILE A 113 4.41 9.33 2.53
C ILE A 113 3.64 10.25 1.57
N THR A 114 4.16 11.46 1.34
CA THR A 114 3.56 12.45 0.43
C THR A 114 3.72 12.08 -1.04
N LEU A 115 2.86 12.63 -1.88
CA LEU A 115 2.89 12.42 -3.33
C LEU A 115 4.19 12.91 -3.96
N ASP A 116 4.70 14.07 -3.54
CA ASP A 116 5.97 14.62 -4.04
C ASP A 116 7.13 13.67 -3.78
N THR A 117 7.17 13.06 -2.59
CA THR A 117 8.19 12.07 -2.23
C THR A 117 8.14 10.84 -3.13
N TRP A 118 6.93 10.32 -3.41
CA TRP A 118 6.76 9.23 -4.37
C TRP A 118 7.13 9.61 -5.79
N ALA A 119 6.91 10.89 -6.20
CA ALA A 119 7.19 11.38 -7.54
C ALA A 119 8.68 11.63 -7.80
N THR A 120 9.42 12.04 -6.77
CA THR A 120 10.76 12.62 -6.94
C THR A 120 11.88 11.71 -6.48
N LEU A 121 11.60 10.76 -5.58
CA LEU A 121 12.61 9.89 -5.00
C LEU A 121 12.61 8.49 -5.65
N ASN A 122 13.78 7.88 -5.68
CA ASN A 122 13.90 6.50 -6.11
C ASN A 122 13.36 5.52 -5.05
N ASN A 123 13.03 4.30 -5.49
CA ASN A 123 12.47 3.25 -4.64
C ASN A 123 13.34 2.93 -3.42
N ASP A 124 14.66 2.92 -3.58
CA ASP A 124 15.57 2.58 -2.48
C ASP A 124 15.52 3.64 -1.37
N THR A 125 15.51 4.91 -1.73
CA THR A 125 15.37 6.01 -0.77
C THR A 125 14.00 5.97 -0.09
N ILE A 126 12.92 5.77 -0.85
CA ILE A 126 11.57 5.62 -0.29
C ILE A 126 11.54 4.46 0.70
N ASN A 127 11.99 3.27 0.30
CA ASN A 127 11.94 2.07 1.14
C ASN A 127 12.83 2.18 2.38
N ASN A 128 14.05 2.68 2.22
CA ASN A 128 15.04 2.67 3.30
C ASN A 128 14.86 3.81 4.30
N ARG A 129 14.24 4.92 3.90
CA ARG A 129 14.07 6.10 4.76
C ARG A 129 12.61 6.34 5.12
N TYR A 130 11.76 6.62 4.15
CA TYR A 130 10.42 7.15 4.40
C TYR A 130 9.41 6.06 4.74
N PHE A 131 9.41 4.96 4.02
CA PHE A 131 8.43 3.89 4.22
C PHE A 131 8.53 3.23 5.60
N LYS A 132 9.70 3.19 6.20
CA LYS A 132 9.89 2.64 7.56
C LYS A 132 9.03 3.34 8.62
N VAL A 133 8.85 4.65 8.52
CA VAL A 133 7.99 5.42 9.44
C VAL A 133 6.54 5.08 9.22
N SER A 134 6.07 5.16 7.97
CA SER A 134 4.69 4.84 7.60
C SER A 134 4.32 3.40 7.91
N PHE A 135 5.21 2.46 7.62
CA PHE A 135 4.98 1.03 7.86
C PHE A 135 4.96 0.68 9.36
N LYS A 136 5.79 1.38 10.16
CA LYS A 136 5.71 1.22 11.62
C LYS A 136 4.33 1.60 12.14
N ASP A 137 3.76 2.70 11.69
CA ASP A 137 2.41 3.12 12.09
C ASP A 137 1.37 2.06 11.68
N VAL A 138 1.48 1.51 10.47
CA VAL A 138 0.58 0.44 9.99
C VAL A 138 0.71 -0.82 10.86
N CYS A 139 1.93 -1.21 11.23
CA CYS A 139 2.14 -2.35 12.14
C CYS A 139 1.53 -2.10 13.53
N ASP A 140 1.74 -0.91 14.10
CA ASP A 140 1.20 -0.55 15.41
C ASP A 140 -0.35 -0.55 15.37
N ALA A 141 -0.95 0.01 14.31
CA ALA A 141 -2.39 -0.01 14.09
C ALA A 141 -2.94 -1.43 13.97
N PHE A 142 -2.29 -2.27 13.15
CA PHE A 142 -2.73 -3.64 12.93
C PHE A 142 -2.63 -4.48 14.21
N ASN A 143 -1.54 -4.34 14.96
CA ASN A 143 -1.38 -5.03 16.25
C ASN A 143 -2.47 -4.60 17.24
N TYR A 144 -2.70 -3.28 17.37
CA TYR A 144 -3.78 -2.78 18.22
C TYR A 144 -5.15 -3.33 17.82
N TYR A 145 -5.44 -3.34 16.51
CA TYR A 145 -6.68 -3.90 15.97
C TYR A 145 -6.83 -5.39 16.34
N ILE A 146 -5.80 -6.19 16.12
CA ILE A 146 -5.83 -7.63 16.42
C ILE A 146 -6.04 -7.92 17.91
N GLU A 147 -5.38 -7.14 18.77
CA GLU A 147 -5.41 -7.33 20.22
C GLU A 147 -6.68 -6.81 20.89
N ASN A 148 -7.26 -5.72 20.37
CA ASN A 148 -8.31 -4.98 21.05
C ASN A 148 -9.66 -4.95 20.35
N ASN A 149 -9.69 -5.13 19.03
CA ASN A 149 -10.90 -4.91 18.23
C ASN A 149 -11.38 -6.12 17.44
N ASN A 150 -10.48 -7.04 17.06
CA ASN A 150 -10.82 -8.13 16.13
C ASN A 150 -11.64 -9.26 16.76
N ASP A 151 -11.54 -9.49 18.07
CA ASP A 151 -12.27 -10.58 18.80
C ASP A 151 -12.08 -11.97 18.16
N ASN A 152 -10.90 -12.25 17.62
CA ASN A 152 -10.58 -13.48 16.88
C ASN A 152 -11.46 -13.73 15.64
N ARG A 153 -12.14 -12.75 15.11
CA ARG A 153 -12.97 -12.87 13.90
C ARG A 153 -12.12 -13.10 12.65
N PRO A 154 -12.66 -13.76 11.62
CA PRO A 154 -12.08 -13.71 10.28
C PRO A 154 -11.94 -12.27 9.80
N PHE A 155 -10.89 -11.97 9.02
CA PHE A 155 -10.69 -10.64 8.49
C PHE A 155 -10.18 -10.65 7.04
N ILE A 156 -10.50 -9.61 6.32
CA ILE A 156 -9.92 -9.23 5.03
C ILE A 156 -8.89 -8.14 5.30
N LEU A 157 -7.70 -8.31 4.75
CA LEU A 157 -6.66 -7.27 4.74
C LEU A 157 -6.69 -6.60 3.37
N ALA A 158 -6.90 -5.29 3.31
CA ALA A 158 -6.98 -4.57 2.04
C ALA A 158 -6.21 -3.25 2.11
N GLY A 159 -5.71 -2.80 0.97
CA GLY A 159 -5.05 -1.51 0.86
C GLY A 159 -4.88 -1.08 -0.58
N PHE A 160 -4.79 0.22 -0.80
CA PHE A 160 -4.65 0.81 -2.12
C PHE A 160 -3.35 1.59 -2.23
N SER A 161 -2.63 1.47 -3.37
CA SER A 161 -1.41 2.22 -3.66
C SER A 161 -0.35 2.00 -2.57
N GLN A 162 0.07 3.03 -1.82
CA GLN A 162 0.93 2.86 -0.64
C GLN A 162 0.32 1.91 0.39
N GLY A 163 -1.01 1.92 0.54
CA GLY A 163 -1.72 0.93 1.36
C GLY A 163 -1.57 -0.48 0.83
N GLY A 164 -1.59 -0.68 -0.49
CA GLY A 164 -1.32 -1.96 -1.15
C GLY A 164 0.10 -2.46 -0.86
N LYS A 165 1.09 -1.57 -0.95
CA LYS A 165 2.47 -1.88 -0.51
C LYS A 165 2.49 -2.31 0.96
N SER A 166 1.80 -1.58 1.82
CA SER A 166 1.76 -1.88 3.25
C SER A 166 1.09 -3.23 3.54
N VAL A 167 0.09 -3.64 2.74
CA VAL A 167 -0.51 -4.99 2.82
C VAL A 167 0.53 -6.07 2.55
N VAL A 168 1.34 -5.94 1.49
CA VAL A 168 2.40 -6.91 1.15
C VAL A 168 3.41 -7.01 2.29
N GLU A 169 3.90 -5.89 2.80
CA GLU A 169 4.88 -5.87 3.88
C GLU A 169 4.29 -6.41 5.20
N LEU A 170 3.04 -6.09 5.50
CA LEU A 170 2.36 -6.60 6.69
C LEU A 170 2.18 -8.12 6.64
N MET A 171 1.86 -8.69 5.47
CA MET A 171 1.80 -10.13 5.29
C MET A 171 3.14 -10.83 5.57
N LYS A 172 4.28 -10.20 5.28
CA LYS A 172 5.60 -10.77 5.56
C LYS A 172 5.85 -10.96 7.06
N VAL A 173 5.38 -10.02 7.88
CA VAL A 173 5.63 -10.00 9.33
C VAL A 173 4.47 -10.54 10.18
N MET A 174 3.33 -10.82 9.57
CA MET A 174 2.12 -11.28 10.25
C MET A 174 2.34 -12.65 10.91
N PRO A 175 2.05 -12.81 12.24
CA PRO A 175 2.15 -14.08 12.91
C PRO A 175 1.24 -15.16 12.29
N ALA A 176 1.73 -16.42 12.27
CA ALA A 176 1.01 -17.53 11.64
C ALA A 176 -0.41 -17.71 12.20
N GLU A 177 -0.61 -17.54 13.51
CA GLU A 177 -1.93 -17.67 14.15
C GLU A 177 -2.91 -16.58 13.71
N VAL A 178 -2.42 -15.35 13.50
CA VAL A 178 -3.23 -14.26 12.97
C VAL A 178 -3.59 -14.55 11.51
N ARG A 179 -2.61 -14.99 10.72
CA ARG A 179 -2.77 -15.29 9.30
C ARG A 179 -3.80 -16.39 9.02
N LYS A 180 -3.98 -17.36 9.92
CA LYS A 180 -5.02 -18.40 9.81
C LYS A 180 -6.45 -17.83 9.76
N ARG A 181 -6.66 -16.62 10.28
CA ARG A 181 -7.95 -15.93 10.30
C ARG A 181 -8.13 -14.99 9.10
N MET A 182 -7.09 -14.77 8.31
CA MET A 182 -7.16 -13.93 7.11
C MET A 182 -7.95 -14.65 6.01
N VAL A 183 -9.08 -14.06 5.62
CA VAL A 183 -9.92 -14.55 4.51
C VAL A 183 -9.18 -14.37 3.20
N ALA A 184 -8.68 -13.18 2.92
CA ALA A 184 -7.86 -12.85 1.77
C ALA A 184 -7.14 -11.51 1.99
N ALA A 185 -6.08 -11.25 1.20
CA ALA A 185 -5.42 -9.96 1.10
C ALA A 185 -5.72 -9.32 -0.26
N TYR A 186 -6.03 -8.02 -0.26
CA TYR A 186 -6.31 -7.23 -1.47
C TYR A 186 -5.23 -6.15 -1.62
N VAL A 187 -4.33 -6.36 -2.57
CA VAL A 187 -3.23 -5.47 -2.96
C VAL A 187 -3.70 -4.68 -4.18
N LEU A 188 -4.39 -3.58 -3.95
CA LEU A 188 -4.99 -2.76 -5.00
C LEU A 188 -4.00 -1.69 -5.46
N GLY A 189 -3.76 -1.61 -6.77
CA GLY A 189 -2.86 -0.60 -7.32
C GLY A 189 -1.41 -0.70 -6.80
N TYR A 190 -0.94 -1.91 -6.55
CA TYR A 190 0.47 -2.18 -6.22
C TYR A 190 0.88 -3.56 -6.75
N LYS A 191 2.13 -3.92 -6.59
CA LYS A 191 2.74 -5.16 -7.09
C LYS A 191 3.04 -6.15 -5.98
N VAL A 192 3.14 -7.42 -6.37
CA VAL A 192 3.74 -8.51 -5.59
C VAL A 192 4.86 -9.11 -6.44
N THR A 193 6.06 -9.17 -5.91
CA THR A 193 7.27 -9.59 -6.63
C THR A 193 7.70 -11.01 -6.24
N ASN A 194 8.65 -11.58 -6.99
CA ASN A 194 9.28 -12.85 -6.62
C ASN A 194 9.95 -12.78 -5.24
N GLU A 195 10.64 -11.67 -4.93
CA GLU A 195 11.27 -11.45 -3.62
C GLU A 195 10.25 -11.51 -2.47
N ASP A 196 9.05 -10.96 -2.69
CA ASP A 196 7.98 -11.00 -1.69
C ASP A 196 7.54 -12.42 -1.38
N VAL A 197 7.36 -13.26 -2.41
CA VAL A 197 6.95 -14.67 -2.24
C VAL A 197 8.09 -15.55 -1.72
N GLU A 198 9.32 -15.27 -2.08
CA GLU A 198 10.50 -15.97 -1.52
C GLU A 198 10.64 -15.69 -0.03
N THR A 199 10.46 -14.42 0.37
CA THR A 199 10.49 -13.99 1.78
C THR A 199 9.29 -14.53 2.57
N ALA A 200 8.11 -14.60 1.94
CA ALA A 200 6.85 -14.99 2.56
C ALA A 200 6.06 -15.94 1.66
N PRO A 201 6.39 -17.27 1.65
CA PRO A 201 5.78 -18.26 0.73
C PRO A 201 4.27 -18.47 0.94
N TRP A 202 3.70 -17.90 1.96
CA TRP A 202 2.25 -17.86 2.19
C TRP A 202 1.53 -16.73 1.43
N ILE A 203 2.25 -15.81 0.80
CA ILE A 203 1.69 -14.86 -0.15
C ILE A 203 1.43 -15.63 -1.45
N LYS A 204 0.17 -16.02 -1.67
CA LYS A 204 -0.24 -16.86 -2.80
C LYS A 204 -1.25 -16.12 -3.65
N ALA A 205 -1.08 -16.16 -4.97
CA ALA A 205 -2.04 -15.56 -5.90
C ALA A 205 -3.40 -16.26 -5.82
N ALA A 206 -4.48 -15.47 -5.85
CA ALA A 206 -5.82 -15.99 -6.07
C ALA A 206 -5.93 -16.57 -7.49
N GLN A 207 -6.67 -17.68 -7.63
CA GLN A 207 -6.92 -18.35 -8.91
C GLN A 207 -8.37 -18.24 -9.37
N ASP A 208 -9.29 -17.98 -8.44
CA ASP A 208 -10.72 -17.81 -8.72
C ASP A 208 -11.38 -16.84 -7.72
N SER A 209 -12.72 -16.77 -7.71
CA SER A 209 -13.50 -15.89 -6.84
C SER A 209 -13.72 -16.42 -5.43
N THR A 210 -13.34 -17.66 -5.11
CA THR A 210 -13.68 -18.36 -3.86
C THR A 210 -12.49 -18.81 -3.04
N ASP A 211 -11.28 -18.79 -3.61
CA ASP A 211 -10.03 -19.06 -2.92
C ASP A 211 -9.92 -18.24 -1.65
N THR A 212 -9.35 -18.82 -0.60
CA THR A 212 -9.16 -18.13 0.66
C THR A 212 -7.74 -18.30 1.21
N GLY A 213 -7.26 -17.33 2.00
CA GLY A 213 -5.86 -17.25 2.41
C GLY A 213 -4.94 -16.87 1.24
N VAL A 214 -5.45 -16.17 0.26
CA VAL A 214 -4.80 -15.78 -1.00
C VAL A 214 -4.68 -14.27 -1.14
N THR A 215 -3.93 -13.84 -2.15
CA THR A 215 -3.69 -12.43 -2.48
C THR A 215 -4.35 -12.10 -3.81
N ILE A 216 -5.21 -11.10 -3.79
CA ILE A 216 -5.82 -10.44 -4.95
C ILE A 216 -4.93 -9.24 -5.27
N CYS A 217 -4.40 -9.18 -6.48
CA CYS A 217 -3.51 -8.10 -6.93
C CYS A 217 -3.90 -7.68 -8.34
N TYR A 218 -3.95 -6.40 -8.61
CA TYR A 218 -4.09 -5.83 -9.95
C TYR A 218 -3.69 -4.36 -10.00
N ASN A 219 -3.32 -3.92 -11.20
CA ASN A 219 -3.15 -2.53 -11.61
C ASN A 219 -3.89 -2.35 -12.94
N SER A 220 -4.31 -1.14 -13.27
CA SER A 220 -5.15 -0.86 -14.43
C SER A 220 -4.63 0.28 -15.29
N VAL A 221 -4.65 0.07 -16.62
CA VAL A 221 -4.17 1.03 -17.61
C VAL A 221 -5.07 1.02 -18.85
N SER A 222 -4.95 2.04 -19.70
CA SER A 222 -5.56 2.01 -21.04
C SER A 222 -4.74 1.23 -22.07
N ASP A 223 -3.43 1.12 -21.86
CA ASP A 223 -2.46 0.42 -22.70
C ASP A 223 -1.25 0.11 -21.82
N VAL A 224 -0.61 -1.03 -22.00
CA VAL A 224 0.54 -1.49 -21.22
C VAL A 224 1.70 -0.49 -21.15
N LYS A 225 1.87 0.34 -22.18
CA LYS A 225 2.89 1.41 -22.22
C LYS A 225 2.72 2.47 -21.12
N TYR A 226 1.54 2.56 -20.51
CA TYR A 226 1.26 3.47 -19.39
C TYR A 226 1.51 2.85 -18.01
N SER A 227 1.91 1.58 -17.97
CA SER A 227 2.28 0.91 -16.71
C SER A 227 3.45 1.62 -16.05
N LYS A 228 3.31 1.89 -14.75
CA LYS A 228 4.36 2.56 -13.96
C LYS A 228 5.28 1.54 -13.32
N PRO A 229 6.62 1.63 -13.53
CA PRO A 229 7.57 0.68 -12.94
C PRO A 229 7.43 0.55 -11.42
N ILE A 230 7.18 1.66 -10.72
CA ILE A 230 7.01 1.66 -9.27
C ILE A 230 5.83 0.79 -8.82
N LEU A 231 4.78 0.67 -9.63
CA LEU A 231 3.56 -0.07 -9.33
C LEU A 231 3.53 -1.47 -9.95
N CYS A 232 4.19 -1.67 -11.09
CA CYS A 232 4.01 -2.86 -11.92
C CYS A 232 5.30 -3.65 -12.20
N GLU A 233 6.48 -3.03 -12.18
CA GLU A 233 7.73 -3.73 -12.55
C GLU A 233 8.01 -4.90 -11.60
N GLY A 234 8.23 -6.09 -12.19
CA GLY A 234 8.45 -7.31 -11.44
C GLY A 234 7.20 -7.90 -10.79
N ASN A 235 5.99 -7.38 -11.11
CA ASN A 235 4.73 -7.95 -10.62
C ASN A 235 4.52 -9.36 -11.18
N ILE A 236 4.22 -10.32 -10.31
CA ILE A 236 4.00 -11.73 -10.68
C ILE A 236 2.54 -12.16 -10.53
N MET A 237 1.70 -11.30 -9.95
CA MET A 237 0.31 -11.62 -9.65
C MET A 237 -0.63 -10.62 -10.31
N CYS A 238 -1.65 -11.13 -11.02
CA CYS A 238 -2.78 -10.33 -11.46
C CYS A 238 -4.01 -11.22 -11.59
N ILE A 239 -5.15 -10.74 -11.12
CA ILE A 239 -6.44 -11.37 -11.33
C ILE A 239 -7.43 -10.31 -11.80
N ASN A 240 -8.24 -10.63 -12.82
CA ASN A 240 -9.26 -9.72 -13.31
C ASN A 240 -10.47 -9.73 -12.36
N PRO A 241 -10.78 -8.64 -11.65
CA PRO A 241 -11.86 -8.62 -10.66
C PRO A 241 -13.27 -8.70 -11.26
N VAL A 242 -13.39 -8.62 -12.58
CA VAL A 242 -14.69 -8.72 -13.28
C VAL A 242 -15.10 -10.18 -13.47
N ASN A 243 -14.17 -11.05 -13.89
CA ASN A 243 -14.43 -12.48 -14.12
C ASN A 243 -13.66 -13.44 -13.20
N TRP A 244 -12.80 -12.91 -12.34
CA TRP A 244 -11.96 -13.65 -11.38
C TRP A 244 -11.04 -14.68 -12.03
N ARG A 245 -10.51 -14.35 -13.22
CA ARG A 245 -9.56 -15.16 -13.96
C ARG A 245 -8.17 -14.55 -13.96
N THR A 246 -7.16 -15.40 -14.11
CA THR A 246 -5.74 -15.03 -14.17
C THR A 246 -5.15 -15.14 -15.57
N ASP A 247 -5.97 -15.46 -16.56
CA ASP A 247 -5.64 -15.50 -17.97
C ASP A 247 -6.20 -14.28 -18.74
N SER A 248 -5.90 -14.20 -20.02
CA SER A 248 -6.32 -13.10 -20.92
C SER A 248 -7.77 -13.18 -21.38
N THR A 249 -8.63 -13.97 -20.74
CA THR A 249 -10.06 -14.01 -21.09
C THR A 249 -10.70 -12.65 -20.84
N PRO A 250 -11.26 -12.00 -21.87
CA PRO A 250 -11.92 -10.71 -21.71
C PRO A 250 -13.12 -10.77 -20.77
N ALA A 251 -13.38 -9.68 -20.07
CA ALA A 251 -14.55 -9.55 -19.22
C ALA A 251 -15.25 -8.20 -19.46
N SER A 252 -16.56 -8.22 -19.60
CA SER A 252 -17.36 -7.00 -19.75
C SER A 252 -17.63 -6.40 -18.37
N LEU A 253 -17.09 -5.20 -18.10
CA LEU A 253 -17.40 -4.45 -16.88
C LEU A 253 -18.81 -3.84 -16.99
N ASN A 254 -19.18 -3.40 -18.18
CA ASN A 254 -20.50 -2.93 -18.57
C ASN A 254 -20.64 -3.02 -20.11
N ASP A 255 -21.69 -2.46 -20.68
CA ASP A 255 -21.96 -2.54 -22.13
C ASP A 255 -20.87 -1.93 -23.03
N THR A 256 -20.00 -1.07 -22.47
CA THR A 256 -19.02 -0.28 -23.24
C THR A 256 -17.57 -0.56 -22.85
N ILE A 257 -17.33 -1.11 -21.65
CA ILE A 257 -15.98 -1.29 -21.11
C ILE A 257 -15.64 -2.77 -21.00
N THR A 258 -14.56 -3.15 -21.67
CA THR A 258 -13.98 -4.49 -21.57
C THR A 258 -12.68 -4.43 -20.78
N VAL A 259 -12.47 -5.39 -19.89
CA VAL A 259 -11.28 -5.53 -19.08
C VAL A 259 -10.53 -6.79 -19.50
N ASN A 260 -9.30 -6.61 -19.98
CA ASN A 260 -8.40 -7.67 -20.41
C ASN A 260 -7.22 -7.75 -19.46
N LEU A 261 -6.82 -8.95 -19.04
CA LEU A 261 -5.56 -9.13 -18.31
C LEU A 261 -4.42 -9.37 -19.29
N ASP A 262 -3.40 -8.51 -19.25
CA ASP A 262 -2.16 -8.75 -19.99
C ASP A 262 -1.27 -9.72 -19.18
N PRO A 263 -0.96 -10.91 -19.73
CA PRO A 263 -0.26 -11.95 -18.99
C PRO A 263 1.26 -11.70 -18.85
N GLU A 264 1.84 -10.84 -19.69
CA GLU A 264 3.26 -10.47 -19.63
C GLU A 264 3.50 -9.38 -18.59
N TYR A 265 2.73 -8.29 -18.68
CA TYR A 265 2.87 -7.14 -17.78
C TYR A 265 2.13 -7.29 -16.46
N LYS A 266 1.25 -8.30 -16.33
CA LYS A 266 0.43 -8.53 -15.13
C LYS A 266 -0.36 -7.29 -14.72
N VAL A 267 -1.02 -6.66 -15.71
CA VAL A 267 -1.89 -5.49 -15.53
C VAL A 267 -3.21 -5.71 -16.26
N LEU A 268 -4.22 -4.93 -15.87
CA LEU A 268 -5.53 -4.90 -16.52
C LEU A 268 -5.56 -3.77 -17.55
N VAL A 269 -5.94 -4.09 -18.78
CA VAL A 269 -6.15 -3.13 -19.86
C VAL A 269 -7.65 -2.89 -19.99
N LEU A 270 -8.10 -1.63 -19.82
CA LEU A 270 -9.49 -1.23 -19.94
C LEU A 270 -9.74 -0.62 -21.32
N GLU A 271 -10.42 -1.34 -22.17
CA GLU A 271 -10.87 -0.87 -23.49
C GLU A 271 -12.24 -0.19 -23.37
N GLY A 272 -12.45 0.91 -24.06
CA GLY A 272 -13.71 1.66 -24.05
C GLY A 272 -13.93 2.54 -22.81
N PHE A 273 -12.99 2.61 -21.88
CA PHE A 273 -13.06 3.50 -20.73
C PHE A 273 -12.52 4.89 -21.10
N ASP A 274 -13.36 5.94 -20.93
CA ASP A 274 -12.92 7.32 -21.10
C ASP A 274 -12.25 7.82 -19.80
N GLY A 275 -10.93 7.78 -19.77
CA GLY A 275 -10.11 8.32 -18.68
C GLY A 275 -9.65 9.75 -18.89
N SER A 276 -10.16 10.47 -19.90
CA SER A 276 -9.70 11.84 -20.25
C SER A 276 -9.91 12.87 -19.13
N TYR A 277 -10.88 12.60 -18.23
CA TYR A 277 -11.18 13.46 -17.08
C TYR A 277 -10.28 13.23 -15.86
N LEU A 278 -9.44 12.18 -15.89
CA LEU A 278 -8.55 11.89 -14.79
C LEU A 278 -7.41 12.90 -14.76
N PRO A 279 -7.13 13.52 -13.60
CA PRO A 279 -6.09 14.53 -13.52
C PRO A 279 -4.70 13.92 -13.66
N ASN A 280 -3.80 14.64 -14.33
CA ASN A 280 -2.37 14.38 -14.23
C ASN A 280 -1.85 14.96 -12.91
N ILE A 281 -1.22 14.11 -12.10
CA ILE A 281 -0.65 14.52 -10.81
C ILE A 281 0.83 14.20 -10.80
N LEU A 282 1.68 15.22 -10.76
CA LEU A 282 3.15 15.13 -10.58
C LEU A 282 3.85 14.09 -11.46
N ASN A 283 3.36 13.83 -12.67
CA ASN A 283 3.83 12.74 -13.52
C ASN A 283 3.75 11.32 -12.91
N ILE A 284 3.10 11.16 -11.74
CA ILE A 284 2.82 9.87 -11.13
C ILE A 284 1.56 9.28 -11.74
N LEU A 285 0.51 10.10 -11.91
CA LEU A 285 -0.74 9.72 -12.57
C LEU A 285 -0.80 10.45 -13.90
N ASN A 286 -0.70 9.73 -15.01
CA ASN A 286 -0.72 10.30 -16.35
C ASN A 286 -1.98 9.85 -17.10
N THR A 287 -2.30 10.55 -18.21
CA THR A 287 -3.34 10.10 -19.11
C THR A 287 -3.07 8.64 -19.54
N GLY A 288 -4.07 7.78 -19.38
CA GLY A 288 -3.96 6.35 -19.71
C GLY A 288 -3.50 5.45 -18.56
N ASP A 289 -3.01 6.03 -17.46
CA ASP A 289 -2.81 5.34 -16.21
C ASP A 289 -4.10 5.47 -15.36
N TYR A 290 -4.70 4.33 -15.02
CA TYR A 290 -5.98 4.31 -14.29
C TYR A 290 -5.81 4.03 -12.79
N HIS A 291 -4.60 4.16 -12.28
CA HIS A 291 -4.28 3.93 -10.88
C HIS A 291 -5.24 4.64 -9.92
N GLY A 292 -5.54 5.91 -10.17
CA GLY A 292 -6.39 6.72 -9.27
C GLY A 292 -7.85 6.25 -9.11
N ILE A 293 -8.30 5.30 -9.95
CA ILE A 293 -9.69 4.81 -9.92
C ILE A 293 -9.82 3.31 -9.63
N GLU A 294 -8.73 2.60 -9.54
CA GLU A 294 -8.73 1.13 -9.42
C GLU A 294 -9.66 0.56 -8.34
N PRO A 295 -9.70 1.09 -7.11
CA PRO A 295 -10.63 0.57 -6.12
C PRO A 295 -12.10 0.88 -6.44
N TRP A 296 -12.37 1.91 -7.26
CA TRP A 296 -13.72 2.42 -7.48
C TRP A 296 -14.38 1.81 -8.70
N VAL A 297 -13.63 1.63 -9.78
CA VAL A 297 -14.14 1.09 -11.03
C VAL A 297 -14.63 -0.34 -10.88
N TYR A 298 -14.04 -1.11 -9.95
CA TYR A 298 -14.43 -2.50 -9.67
C TYR A 298 -15.22 -2.67 -8.35
N SER A 299 -15.69 -1.61 -7.73
CA SER A 299 -16.28 -1.63 -6.38
C SER A 299 -17.40 -2.66 -6.20
N GLU A 300 -18.30 -2.79 -7.18
CA GLU A 300 -19.40 -3.79 -7.12
C GLU A 300 -18.88 -5.23 -7.22
N HIS A 301 -17.89 -5.48 -8.06
CA HIS A 301 -17.26 -6.80 -8.19
C HIS A 301 -16.50 -7.18 -6.92
N LEU A 302 -15.80 -6.22 -6.33
CA LEU A 302 -15.09 -6.40 -5.05
C LEU A 302 -16.07 -6.65 -3.91
N ARG A 303 -17.18 -5.90 -3.84
CA ARG A 303 -18.24 -6.12 -2.85
C ARG A 303 -18.78 -7.55 -2.88
N HIS A 304 -19.17 -8.03 -4.07
CA HIS A 304 -19.65 -9.39 -4.26
C HIS A 304 -18.58 -10.42 -3.88
N ASN A 305 -17.32 -10.17 -4.26
CA ASN A 305 -16.22 -11.09 -3.97
C ASN A 305 -15.89 -11.19 -2.48
N PHE A 306 -15.99 -10.10 -1.73
CA PHE A 306 -15.85 -10.14 -0.27
C PHE A 306 -16.83 -11.14 0.34
N HIS A 307 -18.11 -11.06 -0.03
CA HIS A 307 -19.13 -12.02 0.44
C HIS A 307 -18.84 -13.45 0.03
N GLN A 308 -18.41 -13.68 -1.24
CA GLN A 308 -18.08 -15.03 -1.72
C GLN A 308 -16.93 -15.65 -0.93
N ARG A 309 -15.83 -14.91 -0.74
CA ARG A 309 -14.65 -15.40 -0.01
C ARG A 309 -14.91 -15.59 1.48
N ILE A 310 -15.66 -14.69 2.11
CA ILE A 310 -16.06 -14.83 3.50
C ILE A 310 -16.91 -16.10 3.69
N LYS A 311 -17.89 -16.33 2.80
CA LYS A 311 -18.71 -17.55 2.81
C LYS A 311 -17.85 -18.79 2.62
N ALA A 312 -16.95 -18.80 1.64
CA ALA A 312 -16.04 -19.92 1.38
C ALA A 312 -15.12 -20.18 2.59
N PHE A 313 -14.60 -19.13 3.22
CA PHE A 313 -13.76 -19.25 4.40
C PHE A 313 -14.47 -19.90 5.59
N LYS A 314 -15.73 -19.57 5.82
CA LYS A 314 -16.53 -20.11 6.92
C LYS A 314 -16.96 -21.57 6.71
N ASN A 315 -16.95 -22.02 5.47
CA ASN A 315 -17.35 -23.40 5.10
C ASN A 315 -16.17 -24.37 4.98
N ARG A 316 -14.98 -23.99 5.44
CA ARG A 316 -13.76 -24.81 5.42
C ARG A 316 -13.80 -25.96 6.42
#